data_e372cab50f07cd0f8e315b0b750da7ab
#
_entry.id   e372cab50f07cd0f8e315b0b750da7ab
#
_cell.length_a   1.000
_cell.length_b   1.000
_cell.length_c   1.000
_cell.angle_alpha   90.00
_cell.angle_beta   90.00
_cell.angle_gamma   90.00
#
_symmetry.space_group_name_H-M   'P 1'
#
loop_
_entity.id
_entity.type
_entity.pdbx_description
1 polymer ?
#
loop_
_entity_poly.entity_id
_entity_poly.type
_entity_poly.pdbx_seq_one_letter_code
_entity_poly.pdbx_strand_id
1 'polypeptide(L)' 'MFVAIILVCAQAIVQEMRDCTLESASEIVKLSEPFFTEDECMNRTTLLGRTRLLHEMKPEDRMKVVCEHLPSDNN' A
#
# COMPACT_ATOMS: atom_id res chain seq x y z
N MET A 1 13.95 9.42 -0.51
CA MET A 1 12.58 9.47 0.01
C MET A 1 11.76 8.31 -0.51
N PHE A 2 10.73 7.96 0.22
CA PHE A 2 9.88 6.83 -0.15
C PHE A 2 8.46 7.28 -0.37
N VAL A 3 7.78 6.70 -1.34
CA VAL A 3 6.36 6.94 -1.55
C VAL A 3 5.60 5.66 -1.29
N ALA A 4 4.41 5.80 -0.77
CA ALA A 4 3.61 4.65 -0.36
C ALA A 4 2.46 4.41 -1.33
N ILE A 5 2.21 3.15 -1.60
CA ILE A 5 1.08 2.72 -2.40
C ILE A 5 0.39 1.62 -1.61
N ILE A 6 -0.91 1.73 -1.46
CA ILE A 6 -1.69 0.70 -0.79
C ILE A 6 -2.45 -0.07 -1.84
N LEU A 7 -2.29 -1.38 -1.84
CA LEU A 7 -2.98 -2.27 -2.76
C LEU A 7 -4.05 -3.03 -1.97
N VAL A 8 -5.27 -3.02 -2.48
CA VAL A 8 -6.35 -3.79 -1.88
C VAL A 8 -6.67 -4.92 -2.84
N CYS A 9 -6.55 -6.15 -2.38
CA CYS A 9 -6.76 -7.31 -3.20
C CYS A 9 -7.86 -8.19 -2.62
N ALA A 10 -8.76 -8.66 -3.47
CA ALA A 10 -9.82 -9.56 -3.04
C ALA A 10 -9.24 -10.96 -2.82
N GLN A 11 -9.58 -11.59 -1.71
CA GLN A 11 -9.04 -12.91 -1.40
C GLN A 11 -9.45 -13.95 -2.44
N ALA A 12 -10.58 -13.77 -3.07
CA ALA A 12 -11.03 -14.71 -4.10
C ALA A 12 -10.08 -14.74 -5.30
N ILE A 13 -9.36 -13.62 -5.54
CA ILE A 13 -8.46 -13.54 -6.67
C ILE A 13 -7.02 -13.80 -6.23
N VAL A 14 -6.66 -13.33 -5.02
CA VAL A 14 -5.30 -13.42 -4.52
C VAL A 14 -5.31 -14.23 -3.23
N GLN A 15 -4.73 -15.43 -3.26
CA GLN A 15 -4.70 -16.29 -2.09
C GLN A 15 -3.54 -15.97 -1.17
N GLU A 16 -2.44 -15.45 -1.71
CA GLU A 16 -1.28 -15.09 -0.90
C GLU A 16 -0.96 -13.62 -1.11
N MET A 17 -0.44 -12.98 -0.07
CA MET A 17 -0.14 -11.56 -0.16
C MET A 17 0.89 -11.22 -1.24
N ARG A 18 1.79 -12.14 -1.52
CA ARG A 18 2.78 -11.89 -2.58
C ARG A 18 2.15 -11.79 -3.95
N ASP A 19 0.94 -12.33 -4.10
CA ASP A 19 0.24 -12.24 -5.39
C ASP A 19 -0.55 -10.95 -5.50
N CYS A 20 -0.60 -10.15 -4.46
CA CYS A 20 -1.27 -8.87 -4.48
C CYS A 20 -0.33 -7.84 -5.11
N THR A 21 -0.53 -7.55 -6.37
CA THR A 21 0.33 -6.64 -7.13
C THR A 21 -0.51 -5.52 -7.73
N LEU A 22 0.16 -4.58 -8.37
CA LEU A 22 -0.55 -3.50 -9.04
C LEU A 22 -1.51 -4.02 -10.10
N GLU A 23 -1.17 -5.15 -10.70
CA GLU A 23 -2.02 -5.72 -11.75
C GLU A 23 -3.21 -6.47 -11.19
N SER A 24 -3.05 -7.11 -10.03
CA SER A 24 -4.12 -7.93 -9.46
C SER A 24 -4.96 -7.18 -8.43
N ALA A 25 -4.54 -5.99 -8.02
CA ALA A 25 -5.26 -5.24 -7.00
C ALA A 25 -6.62 -4.77 -7.52
N SER A 26 -7.63 -4.90 -6.69
CA SER A 26 -8.95 -4.38 -7.05
C SER A 26 -9.00 -2.87 -6.80
N GLU A 27 -8.14 -2.34 -5.94
CA GLU A 27 -8.08 -0.91 -5.70
C GLU A 27 -6.65 -0.52 -5.38
N ILE A 28 -6.21 0.62 -5.86
CA ILE A 28 -4.87 1.13 -5.65
C ILE A 28 -5.00 2.53 -5.08
N VAL A 29 -4.36 2.76 -3.93
CA VAL A 29 -4.38 4.08 -3.30
C VAL A 29 -2.94 4.56 -3.22
N LYS A 30 -2.64 5.68 -3.87
CA LYS A 30 -1.31 6.26 -3.82
C LYS A 30 -1.31 7.44 -2.85
N LEU A 31 -0.36 7.45 -1.94
CA LEU A 31 -0.24 8.56 -1.02
C LEU A 31 0.66 9.63 -1.64
N SER A 32 0.26 10.89 -1.47
CA SER A 32 0.99 11.98 -2.07
C SER A 32 2.17 12.42 -1.22
N GLU A 33 2.18 12.10 0.05
CA GLU A 33 3.24 12.57 0.94
C GLU A 33 4.40 11.59 0.95
N PRO A 34 5.63 12.06 0.73
CA PRO A 34 6.78 11.16 0.80
C PRO A 34 7.23 10.98 2.24
N PHE A 35 7.98 9.92 2.48
CA PHE A 35 8.55 9.61 3.79
C PHE A 35 10.07 9.54 3.66
N PHE A 36 10.77 9.88 4.74
CA PHE A 36 12.22 9.85 4.71
C PHE A 36 12.79 8.45 4.78
N THR A 37 12.17 7.56 5.54
CA THR A 37 12.69 6.21 5.70
C THR A 37 11.64 5.19 5.32
N GLU A 38 12.10 4.00 4.99
CA GLU A 38 11.19 2.91 4.66
C GLU A 38 10.36 2.50 5.87
N ASP A 39 10.97 2.49 7.05
CA ASP A 39 10.25 2.13 8.27
C ASP A 39 9.11 3.10 8.52
N GLU A 40 9.35 4.38 8.37
CA GLU A 40 8.32 5.38 8.56
C GLU A 40 7.22 5.20 7.52
N CYS A 41 7.60 4.95 6.27
CA CYS A 41 6.65 4.72 5.19
C CYS A 41 5.75 3.54 5.51
N MET A 42 6.33 2.42 5.90
CA MET A 42 5.55 1.21 6.20
C MET A 42 4.64 1.41 7.41
N ASN A 43 5.17 1.98 8.48
CA ASN A 43 4.41 2.12 9.72
C ASN A 43 3.27 3.11 9.58
N ARG A 44 3.56 4.26 9.02
CA ARG A 44 2.53 5.30 8.88
C ARG A 44 1.47 4.91 7.87
N THR A 45 1.87 4.29 6.77
CA THR A 45 0.93 3.90 5.73
C THR A 45 0.04 2.77 6.21
N THR A 46 0.59 1.83 6.96
CA THR A 46 -0.21 0.75 7.52
C THR A 46 -1.26 1.30 8.47
N LEU A 47 -0.87 2.27 9.29
CA LEU A 47 -1.81 2.88 10.23
C LEU A 47 -2.91 3.64 9.50
N LEU A 48 -2.55 4.41 8.48
CA LEU A 48 -3.53 5.14 7.69
C LEU A 48 -4.47 4.20 6.96
N GLY A 49 -3.94 3.11 6.42
CA GLY A 49 -4.77 2.13 5.74
C GLY A 49 -5.78 1.51 6.68
N ARG A 50 -5.36 1.18 7.89
CA ARG A 50 -6.26 0.59 8.87
C ARG A 50 -7.37 1.54 9.27
N THR A 51 -7.07 2.83 9.40
CA THR A 51 -8.10 3.77 9.84
C THR A 51 -9.02 4.21 8.71
N ARG A 52 -8.50 4.30 7.48
CA ARG A 52 -9.30 4.81 6.38
C ARG A 52 -9.98 3.71 5.58
N LEU A 53 -9.27 2.62 5.31
CA LEU A 53 -9.79 1.60 4.41
C LEU A 53 -10.62 0.55 5.10
N LEU A 54 -10.52 0.44 6.43
CA LEU A 54 -11.31 -0.57 7.13
C LEU A 54 -12.80 -0.40 6.90
N HIS A 55 -13.26 0.82 6.72
CA HIS A 55 -14.68 1.07 6.51
C HIS A 55 -15.14 0.71 5.10
N GLU A 56 -14.21 0.67 4.16
CA GLU A 56 -14.56 0.41 2.76
C GLU A 56 -14.18 -0.98 2.32
N MET A 57 -13.30 -1.66 3.04
CA MET A 57 -12.88 -2.98 2.67
C MET A 57 -13.85 -4.03 3.18
N LYS A 58 -14.05 -5.05 2.38
CA LYS A 58 -14.82 -6.21 2.82
C LYS A 58 -13.95 -7.07 3.73
N PRO A 59 -14.56 -7.88 4.61
CA PRO A 59 -13.75 -8.70 5.53
C PRO A 59 -12.76 -9.63 4.83
N GLU A 60 -13.07 -10.05 3.61
CA GLU A 60 -12.20 -10.95 2.88
C GLU A 60 -11.13 -10.21 2.09
N ASP A 61 -11.18 -8.89 2.02
CA ASP A 61 -10.18 -8.15 1.27
C ASP A 61 -8.88 -8.06 2.05
N ARG A 62 -7.78 -7.99 1.33
CA ARG A 62 -6.46 -7.89 1.93
C ARG A 62 -5.81 -6.60 1.49
N MET A 63 -5.05 -5.99 2.41
CA MET A 63 -4.36 -4.75 2.14
C MET A 63 -2.86 -5.01 2.15
N LYS A 64 -2.16 -4.50 1.15
CA LYS A 64 -0.72 -4.60 1.08
C LYS A 64 -0.14 -3.21 0.91
N VAL A 65 0.87 -2.86 1.71
CA VAL A 65 1.54 -1.59 1.62
C VAL A 65 2.85 -1.77 0.88
N VAL A 66 3.07 -0.97 -0.14
CA VAL A 66 4.31 -1.01 -0.91
C VAL A 66 4.96 0.36 -0.79
N CYS A 67 6.20 0.38 -0.34
CA CYS A 67 6.97 1.60 -0.23
C CYS A 67 8.08 1.58 -1.26
N GLU A 68 8.03 2.53 -2.19
CA GLU A 68 8.99 2.61 -3.25
C GLU A 68 9.97 3.74 -2.99
N HIS A 69 11.23 3.48 -3.21
CA HIS A 69 12.26 4.49 -3.05
C HIS A 69 12.29 5.37 -4.30
N LEU A 70 12.11 6.66 -4.11
CA LEU A 70 12.18 7.59 -5.22
C LEU A 70 13.64 7.84 -5.58
N PRO A 71 13.97 7.90 -6.85
CA PRO A 71 15.32 8.24 -7.24
C PRO A 71 15.64 9.68 -6.84
N SER A 72 16.89 9.88 -6.51
CA SER A 72 17.32 11.21 -6.11
C SER A 72 17.41 12.09 -7.35
N ASP A 73 16.78 13.25 -7.26
CA ASP A 73 16.80 14.12 -8.37
C ASP A 73 17.82 15.12 -8.30
N ASN A 74 18.60 15.14 -7.29
CA ASN A 74 19.52 16.12 -7.20
C ASN A 74 20.64 15.78 -7.81
N ASN A 75 20.81 15.84 -8.60
CA ASN A 75 21.91 15.65 -9.17
C ASN A 75 22.29 16.42 -9.88
#